data_43cd47b46780dc86ea3f670b4e66394c
#
_entry.id   43cd47b46780dc86ea3f670b4e66394c
#
_cell.length_a   1.000
_cell.length_b   1.000
_cell.length_c   1.000
_cell.angle_alpha   90.00
_cell.angle_beta   90.00
_cell.angle_gamma   90.00
#
_symmetry.space_group_name_H-M   'P 1'
#
loop_
_entity.id
_entity.type
_entity.pdbx_description
1 polymer ?
#
loop_
_entity_poly.entity_id
_entity_poly.type
_entity_poly.pdbx_seq_one_letter_code
_entity_poly.pdbx_strand_id
1 'polypeptide(L)'
;MTQARDLPRLPSPAAAIEYWTDAVQRTVLFLDVMRARAAQYEAHAAEPAPNVLDYAAELVLDGRKLARPVNYLLARIVPPEGVTVDPRKRPFVIVDPRAGHGPGIGGFKADSEIGVAMKAGHPAYFIGFLPEPVPGQTILDVAAAEASFLEAVIARHPDAEGRPCVVGNCQAGWAVMIVAALRPELFVGNRLAAGEIRTADGTAIDLRAIRSPIVVFCSKGDNITPPQQALDWILVLYDSEDDIRAWGQTIVYTVHESVGHLGIFVSGGVARKEHDEFASNIDLIDVLPPGLYEAVLTPKGEAAANPDLVTGEWVMRCEARTLADIRALGGNDLADEREFEAAARLSEVNLALYRAFAQPVVRALASPQLAEAARQMHPLRLSYEMLGARNPWSAWIAAAAERVRGHRLPADPENPLVAAQALASRTIVESLEAWRVAMERLAEQSFHAIYGTPALQAALGIDTASTERPRQAARSKLHEALVERRIAELRAAMTRGGLREAVVRALLWVGMGRNAADERGFAAITRLRDAHPASRQMPLAAFKALVREQFLMLVVDEEAALAAIPALSPESLDDRRAAFEALRGVVEASGAAPADRLRRVAALFGLGPELVSSRKAS
;
A
#
# COMPACT_ATOMS: atom_id res chain seq x y z
N MET A 1 -34.56 -47.84 -14.42
CA MET A 1 -34.94 -47.16 -15.67
C MET A 1 -33.79 -46.23 -16.02
N THR A 2 -32.98 -46.66 -16.95
CA THR A 2 -31.78 -45.97 -17.45
C THR A 2 -32.25 -44.83 -18.33
N GLN A 3 -31.97 -43.58 -17.92
CA GLN A 3 -32.17 -42.42 -18.78
C GLN A 3 -31.29 -42.60 -20.03
N ALA A 4 -31.92 -42.76 -21.18
CA ALA A 4 -31.24 -42.70 -22.46
C ALA A 4 -30.53 -41.35 -22.57
N ARG A 5 -29.19 -41.37 -22.65
CA ARG A 5 -28.41 -40.19 -23.02
C ARG A 5 -28.83 -39.79 -24.42
N ASP A 6 -29.57 -38.69 -24.53
CA ASP A 6 -29.82 -38.06 -25.83
C ASP A 6 -28.46 -37.74 -26.46
N LEU A 7 -28.09 -38.48 -27.46
CA LEU A 7 -26.95 -38.17 -28.32
C LEU A 7 -27.23 -36.82 -28.95
N PRO A 8 -26.26 -35.88 -28.98
CA PRO A 8 -26.45 -34.58 -29.60
C PRO A 8 -26.88 -34.79 -31.06
N ARG A 9 -28.08 -34.30 -31.41
CA ARG A 9 -28.56 -34.30 -32.79
C ARG A 9 -27.57 -33.54 -33.64
N LEU A 10 -27.20 -34.12 -34.79
CA LEU A 10 -26.39 -33.39 -35.78
C LEU A 10 -27.09 -32.07 -36.14
N PRO A 11 -26.35 -30.95 -36.16
CA PRO A 11 -26.95 -29.67 -36.49
C PRO A 11 -27.54 -29.71 -37.90
N SER A 12 -28.70 -29.09 -38.07
CA SER A 12 -29.27 -28.93 -39.41
C SER A 12 -28.37 -28.06 -40.30
N PRO A 13 -28.38 -28.20 -41.63
CA PRO A 13 -27.61 -27.34 -42.52
C PRO A 13 -27.90 -25.86 -42.28
N ALA A 14 -29.14 -25.50 -41.97
CA ALA A 14 -29.54 -24.11 -41.65
C ALA A 14 -28.86 -23.61 -40.38
N ALA A 15 -28.89 -24.39 -39.29
CA ALA A 15 -28.21 -24.06 -38.03
C ALA A 15 -26.68 -23.94 -38.21
N ALA A 16 -26.10 -24.76 -39.07
CA ALA A 16 -24.68 -24.68 -39.39
C ALA A 16 -24.34 -23.35 -40.16
N ILE A 17 -25.13 -23.01 -41.16
CA ILE A 17 -24.95 -21.75 -41.93
C ILE A 17 -25.07 -20.53 -41.00
N GLU A 18 -26.10 -20.51 -40.15
CA GLU A 18 -26.33 -19.45 -39.17
C GLU A 18 -25.13 -19.28 -38.25
N TYR A 19 -24.68 -20.36 -37.64
CA TYR A 19 -23.52 -20.36 -36.72
C TYR A 19 -22.25 -19.88 -37.41
N TRP A 20 -21.94 -20.41 -38.61
CA TRP A 20 -20.71 -20.00 -39.31
C TRP A 20 -20.76 -18.57 -39.82
N THR A 21 -21.95 -18.07 -40.21
CA THR A 21 -22.14 -16.66 -40.53
C THR A 21 -21.83 -15.77 -39.33
N ASP A 22 -22.39 -16.11 -38.17
CA ASP A 22 -22.11 -15.42 -36.92
C ASP A 22 -20.63 -15.50 -36.54
N ALA A 23 -20.01 -16.69 -36.62
CA ALA A 23 -18.62 -16.90 -36.29
C ALA A 23 -17.66 -16.07 -37.17
N VAL A 24 -17.91 -16.03 -38.46
CA VAL A 24 -17.13 -15.18 -39.38
C VAL A 24 -17.31 -13.69 -39.05
N GLN A 25 -18.53 -13.25 -38.80
CA GLN A 25 -18.80 -11.88 -38.40
C GLN A 25 -18.10 -11.51 -37.10
N ARG A 26 -18.13 -12.39 -36.07
CA ARG A 26 -17.39 -12.18 -34.79
C ARG A 26 -15.88 -12.13 -35.01
N THR A 27 -15.35 -12.97 -35.89
CA THR A 27 -13.91 -12.95 -36.24
C THR A 27 -13.52 -11.63 -36.90
N VAL A 28 -14.31 -11.12 -37.81
CA VAL A 28 -14.05 -9.81 -38.47
C VAL A 28 -14.08 -8.67 -37.41
N LEU A 29 -15.07 -8.67 -36.51
CA LEU A 29 -15.17 -7.67 -35.45
C LEU A 29 -14.01 -7.80 -34.45
N PHE A 30 -13.59 -9.02 -34.11
CA PHE A 30 -12.41 -9.24 -33.28
C PHE A 30 -11.13 -8.71 -33.89
N LEU A 31 -10.90 -8.98 -35.18
CA LEU A 31 -9.75 -8.43 -35.92
C LEU A 31 -9.77 -6.90 -35.97
N ASP A 32 -10.94 -6.29 -36.08
CA ASP A 32 -11.07 -4.83 -36.05
C ASP A 32 -10.77 -4.25 -34.65
N VAL A 33 -11.19 -4.92 -33.58
CA VAL A 33 -10.79 -4.54 -32.20
C VAL A 33 -9.27 -4.62 -32.06
N MET A 34 -8.64 -5.70 -32.52
CA MET A 34 -7.19 -5.85 -32.48
C MET A 34 -6.46 -4.80 -33.28
N ARG A 35 -6.99 -4.44 -34.49
CA ARG A 35 -6.49 -3.34 -35.31
C ARG A 35 -6.59 -1.99 -34.59
N ALA A 36 -7.75 -1.71 -33.98
CA ALA A 36 -7.95 -0.47 -33.21
C ALA A 36 -6.99 -0.38 -32.03
N ARG A 37 -6.75 -1.49 -31.33
CA ARG A 37 -5.75 -1.59 -30.25
C ARG A 37 -4.33 -1.34 -30.76
N ALA A 38 -3.97 -1.88 -31.93
CA ALA A 38 -2.68 -1.64 -32.53
C ALA A 38 -2.48 -0.16 -32.88
N ALA A 39 -3.49 0.48 -33.48
CA ALA A 39 -3.47 1.92 -33.80
C ALA A 39 -3.37 2.78 -32.52
N GLN A 40 -4.10 2.43 -31.48
CA GLN A 40 -4.01 3.09 -30.17
C GLN A 40 -2.61 2.94 -29.55
N TYR A 41 -2.02 1.74 -29.63
CA TYR A 41 -0.66 1.48 -29.15
C TYR A 41 0.37 2.34 -29.92
N GLU A 42 0.28 2.40 -31.27
CA GLU A 42 1.17 3.21 -32.09
C GLU A 42 1.05 4.71 -31.77
N ALA A 43 -0.16 5.20 -31.59
CA ALA A 43 -0.42 6.59 -31.21
C ALA A 43 0.17 6.90 -29.83
N HIS A 44 -0.10 6.03 -28.84
CA HIS A 44 0.43 6.18 -27.49
C HIS A 44 1.96 6.13 -27.44
N ALA A 45 2.59 5.19 -28.17
CA ALA A 45 4.04 5.07 -28.22
C ALA A 45 4.73 6.28 -28.91
N ALA A 46 3.99 7.04 -29.72
CA ALA A 46 4.50 8.25 -30.38
C ALA A 46 4.42 9.51 -29.48
N GLU A 47 3.77 9.45 -28.34
CA GLU A 47 3.68 10.56 -27.40
C GLU A 47 5.03 10.85 -26.75
N PRO A 48 5.38 12.14 -26.48
CA PRO A 48 6.63 12.50 -25.80
C PRO A 48 6.75 11.97 -24.37
N ALA A 49 5.61 11.77 -23.71
CA ALA A 49 5.50 11.23 -22.35
C ALA A 49 4.28 10.28 -22.27
N PRO A 50 4.38 9.09 -22.90
CA PRO A 50 3.27 8.15 -22.90
C PRO A 50 2.89 7.74 -21.50
N ASN A 51 1.59 7.88 -21.18
CA ASN A 51 1.04 7.54 -19.87
C ASN A 51 -0.40 7.07 -20.00
N VAL A 52 -0.93 6.44 -18.96
CA VAL A 52 -2.30 5.92 -18.92
C VAL A 52 -3.12 6.57 -17.79
N LEU A 53 -2.77 7.78 -17.38
CA LEU A 53 -3.55 8.55 -16.42
C LEU A 53 -4.90 8.97 -17.02
N ASP A 54 -5.94 8.87 -16.21
CA ASP A 54 -7.31 9.34 -16.53
C ASP A 54 -7.51 10.82 -16.17
N TYR A 55 -6.45 11.51 -15.83
CA TYR A 55 -6.47 12.89 -15.35
C TYR A 55 -5.54 13.77 -16.17
N ALA A 56 -5.96 15.03 -16.38
CA ALA A 56 -5.04 16.05 -16.85
C ALA A 56 -3.92 16.26 -15.82
N ALA A 57 -2.70 16.41 -16.30
CA ALA A 57 -1.53 16.55 -15.46
C ALA A 57 -0.62 17.68 -15.96
N GLU A 58 -0.05 18.43 -15.02
CA GLU A 58 0.91 19.50 -15.27
C GLU A 58 2.29 19.07 -14.84
N LEU A 59 3.27 19.15 -15.73
CA LEU A 59 4.66 18.85 -15.39
C LEU A 59 5.19 19.86 -14.36
N VAL A 60 5.66 19.35 -13.23
CA VAL A 60 6.28 20.14 -12.14
C VAL A 60 7.79 20.11 -12.24
N LEU A 61 8.37 18.90 -12.35
CA LEU A 61 9.80 18.70 -12.49
C LEU A 61 10.10 17.58 -13.50
N ASP A 62 11.11 17.80 -14.32
CA ASP A 62 11.68 16.83 -15.24
C ASP A 62 13.00 16.29 -14.65
N GLY A 63 13.02 15.04 -14.25
CA GLY A 63 14.19 14.40 -13.64
C GLY A 63 15.42 14.34 -14.54
N ARG A 64 15.23 14.44 -15.87
CA ARG A 64 16.34 14.51 -16.83
C ARG A 64 17.15 15.81 -16.72
N LYS A 65 16.58 16.83 -16.05
CA LYS A 65 17.21 18.16 -15.82
C LYS A 65 17.84 18.29 -14.43
N LEU A 66 17.76 17.26 -13.60
CA LEU A 66 18.39 17.26 -12.29
C LEU A 66 19.92 17.07 -12.41
N ALA A 67 20.64 17.41 -11.35
CA ALA A 67 22.10 17.23 -11.28
C ALA A 67 22.55 15.78 -11.48
N ARG A 68 21.70 14.83 -11.04
CA ARG A 68 21.80 13.41 -11.35
C ARG A 68 20.58 13.05 -12.22
N PRO A 69 20.71 13.04 -13.55
CA PRO A 69 19.59 12.87 -14.45
C PRO A 69 18.96 11.49 -14.36
N VAL A 70 17.63 11.44 -14.35
CA VAL A 70 16.83 10.22 -14.39
C VAL A 70 15.65 10.38 -15.33
N ASN A 71 15.09 9.26 -15.81
CA ASN A 71 13.90 9.28 -16.67
C ASN A 71 12.58 9.36 -15.88
N TYR A 72 12.55 9.98 -14.70
CA TYR A 72 11.35 10.17 -13.89
C TYR A 72 10.86 11.62 -13.95
N LEU A 73 9.56 11.79 -13.77
CA LEU A 73 8.87 13.08 -13.81
C LEU A 73 8.00 13.24 -12.57
N LEU A 74 7.88 14.47 -12.07
CA LEU A 74 6.84 14.86 -11.12
C LEU A 74 5.78 15.66 -11.85
N ALA A 75 4.52 15.21 -11.79
CA ALA A 75 3.36 15.90 -12.33
C ALA A 75 2.38 16.26 -11.22
N ARG A 76 1.75 17.42 -11.32
CA ARG A 76 0.58 17.81 -10.52
C ARG A 76 -0.67 17.35 -11.26
N ILE A 77 -1.56 16.66 -10.56
CA ILE A 77 -2.85 16.27 -11.11
C ILE A 77 -3.80 17.45 -11.02
N VAL A 78 -4.48 17.72 -12.14
CA VAL A 78 -5.50 18.75 -12.23
C VAL A 78 -6.83 18.14 -11.78
N PRO A 79 -7.48 18.67 -10.73
CA PRO A 79 -8.77 18.17 -10.32
C PRO A 79 -9.80 18.27 -11.45
N PRO A 80 -10.58 17.22 -11.71
CA PRO A 80 -11.65 17.29 -12.71
C PRO A 80 -12.76 18.25 -12.27
N GLU A 81 -13.62 18.63 -13.22
CA GLU A 81 -14.74 19.53 -12.95
C GLU A 81 -15.62 18.97 -11.82
N GLY A 82 -15.99 19.83 -10.87
CA GLY A 82 -16.80 19.47 -9.70
C GLY A 82 -16.02 18.89 -8.52
N VAL A 83 -14.72 18.64 -8.64
CA VAL A 83 -13.86 18.19 -7.55
C VAL A 83 -13.09 19.37 -6.96
N THR A 84 -13.30 19.65 -5.68
CA THR A 84 -12.60 20.74 -4.97
C THR A 84 -11.54 20.17 -4.05
N VAL A 85 -10.30 20.66 -4.18
CA VAL A 85 -9.18 20.32 -3.29
C VAL A 85 -8.84 21.51 -2.40
N ASP A 86 -8.54 21.26 -1.11
CA ASP A 86 -8.06 22.28 -0.17
C ASP A 86 -6.53 22.27 -0.18
N PRO A 87 -5.85 23.35 -0.58
CA PRO A 87 -4.40 23.41 -0.63
C PRO A 87 -3.73 23.29 0.76
N ARG A 88 -4.49 23.47 1.86
CA ARG A 88 -3.99 23.28 3.22
C ARG A 88 -4.03 21.84 3.67
N LYS A 89 -4.82 20.99 3.02
CA LYS A 89 -4.76 19.55 3.27
C LYS A 89 -3.42 18.99 2.80
N ARG A 90 -2.95 17.97 3.50
CA ARG A 90 -1.76 17.20 3.19
C ARG A 90 -1.77 16.73 1.72
N PRO A 91 -0.76 17.02 0.88
CA PRO A 91 -0.72 16.50 -0.48
C PRO A 91 -0.46 15.00 -0.52
N PHE A 92 -1.06 14.33 -1.50
CA PHE A 92 -0.79 12.93 -1.84
C PHE A 92 0.18 12.85 -3.02
N VAL A 93 1.19 12.01 -2.93
CA VAL A 93 2.16 11.74 -3.99
C VAL A 93 2.13 10.26 -4.30
N ILE A 94 1.61 9.91 -5.47
CA ILE A 94 1.49 8.52 -5.92
C ILE A 94 2.70 8.22 -6.81
N VAL A 95 3.44 7.15 -6.49
CA VAL A 95 4.65 6.73 -7.21
C VAL A 95 4.34 5.49 -8.03
N ASP A 96 4.55 5.58 -9.34
CA ASP A 96 4.34 4.48 -10.27
C ASP A 96 5.39 3.36 -10.09
N PRO A 97 4.98 2.09 -10.10
CA PRO A 97 5.89 0.94 -9.90
C PRO A 97 6.81 0.64 -11.09
N ARG A 98 6.76 1.43 -12.17
CA ARG A 98 7.45 1.15 -13.43
C ARG A 98 7.05 -0.20 -14.03
N ALA A 99 5.75 -0.47 -14.05
CA ALA A 99 5.17 -1.66 -14.64
C ALA A 99 4.39 -1.31 -15.92
N GLY A 100 4.38 -2.22 -16.90
CA GLY A 100 3.63 -2.06 -18.14
C GLY A 100 4.26 -1.10 -19.16
N HIS A 101 3.44 -0.58 -20.08
CA HIS A 101 3.88 0.20 -21.23
C HIS A 101 3.97 1.72 -20.97
N GLY A 102 3.44 2.19 -19.88
CA GLY A 102 3.44 3.60 -19.51
C GLY A 102 2.99 3.79 -18.07
N PRO A 103 3.42 4.88 -17.41
CA PRO A 103 3.04 5.18 -16.05
C PRO A 103 1.54 5.52 -15.95
N GLY A 104 0.93 5.17 -14.82
CA GLY A 104 -0.49 5.46 -14.57
C GLY A 104 -1.12 4.61 -13.48
N ILE A 105 -0.39 3.64 -12.89
CA ILE A 105 -0.89 2.84 -11.77
C ILE A 105 -1.16 3.77 -10.59
N GLY A 106 -2.39 3.68 -10.05
CA GLY A 106 -2.91 4.60 -9.05
C GLY A 106 -3.74 5.75 -9.61
N GLY A 107 -3.80 5.94 -10.95
CA GLY A 107 -4.50 7.07 -11.57
C GLY A 107 -5.14 6.81 -12.93
N PHE A 108 -5.27 5.56 -13.39
CA PHE A 108 -5.77 5.25 -14.74
C PHE A 108 -7.30 5.17 -14.86
N LYS A 109 -8.04 5.52 -13.80
CA LYS A 109 -9.49 5.65 -13.77
C LYS A 109 -9.96 6.53 -12.62
N ALA A 110 -11.24 6.95 -12.64
CA ALA A 110 -11.82 7.81 -11.62
C ALA A 110 -11.84 7.19 -10.21
N ASP A 111 -12.11 5.88 -10.10
CA ASP A 111 -12.02 5.14 -8.84
C ASP A 111 -10.60 4.56 -8.67
N SER A 112 -9.66 5.43 -8.34
CA SER A 112 -8.24 5.13 -8.14
C SER A 112 -7.70 5.89 -6.93
N GLU A 113 -6.48 5.61 -6.51
CA GLU A 113 -5.82 6.29 -5.39
C GLU A 113 -5.78 7.81 -5.57
N ILE A 114 -5.44 8.28 -6.78
CA ILE A 114 -5.49 9.71 -7.14
C ILE A 114 -6.91 10.25 -7.01
N GLY A 115 -7.90 9.54 -7.57
CA GLY A 115 -9.29 9.98 -7.54
C GLY A 115 -9.84 10.06 -6.12
N VAL A 116 -9.55 9.05 -5.31
CA VAL A 116 -9.96 9.01 -3.89
C VAL A 116 -9.33 10.15 -3.10
N ALA A 117 -8.02 10.37 -3.24
CA ALA A 117 -7.33 11.47 -2.56
C ALA A 117 -7.94 12.83 -2.91
N MET A 118 -8.22 13.08 -4.20
CA MET A 118 -8.84 14.35 -4.63
C MET A 118 -10.29 14.48 -4.14
N LYS A 119 -11.09 13.41 -4.16
CA LYS A 119 -12.46 13.40 -3.61
C LYS A 119 -12.47 13.71 -2.11
N ALA A 120 -11.47 13.23 -1.38
CA ALA A 120 -11.25 13.57 0.03
C ALA A 120 -10.70 15.00 0.23
N GLY A 121 -10.48 15.76 -0.84
CA GLY A 121 -10.06 17.16 -0.84
C GLY A 121 -8.55 17.37 -0.77
N HIS A 122 -7.73 16.34 -0.96
CA HIS A 122 -6.28 16.44 -0.95
C HIS A 122 -5.71 16.83 -2.32
N PRO A 123 -4.71 17.75 -2.41
CA PRO A 123 -3.93 17.93 -3.62
C PRO A 123 -3.20 16.64 -3.99
N ALA A 124 -3.21 16.26 -5.28
CA ALA A 124 -2.59 15.03 -5.75
C ALA A 124 -1.45 15.29 -6.75
N TYR A 125 -0.39 14.51 -6.60
CA TYR A 125 0.79 14.50 -7.45
C TYR A 125 1.08 13.07 -7.90
N PHE A 126 1.73 12.96 -9.04
CA PHE A 126 2.11 11.68 -9.60
C PHE A 126 3.59 11.69 -10.01
N ILE A 127 4.34 10.68 -9.55
CA ILE A 127 5.70 10.42 -10.00
C ILE A 127 5.64 9.27 -10.99
N GLY A 128 5.88 9.59 -12.26
CA GLY A 128 5.91 8.62 -13.35
C GLY A 128 7.28 8.57 -14.00
N PHE A 129 7.44 7.67 -14.98
CA PHE A 129 8.68 7.48 -15.70
C PHE A 129 8.49 7.63 -17.22
N LEU A 130 9.56 7.98 -17.91
CA LEU A 130 9.64 7.93 -19.36
C LEU A 130 10.14 6.55 -19.82
N PRO A 131 9.75 6.09 -21.02
CA PRO A 131 10.11 4.76 -21.51
C PRO A 131 11.62 4.51 -21.56
N GLU A 132 12.39 5.50 -22.00
CA GLU A 132 13.83 5.35 -22.18
C GLU A 132 14.58 5.81 -20.92
N PRO A 133 15.34 4.91 -20.24
CA PRO A 133 16.15 5.28 -19.09
C PRO A 133 17.31 6.18 -19.50
N VAL A 134 17.75 7.06 -18.61
CA VAL A 134 18.96 7.85 -18.80
C VAL A 134 20.16 6.90 -18.70
N PRO A 135 21.09 6.91 -19.65
CA PRO A 135 22.27 6.06 -19.60
C PRO A 135 23.06 6.25 -18.30
N GLY A 136 23.31 5.13 -17.61
CA GLY A 136 24.07 5.13 -16.37
C GLY A 136 23.28 5.50 -15.11
N GLN A 137 21.99 5.81 -15.19
CA GLN A 137 21.16 6.05 -14.00
C GLN A 137 21.10 4.80 -13.11
N THR A 138 21.17 5.02 -11.82
CA THR A 138 21.09 3.99 -10.78
C THR A 138 19.82 4.16 -9.95
N ILE A 139 19.51 3.17 -9.11
CA ILE A 139 18.40 3.28 -8.14
C ILE A 139 18.62 4.43 -7.15
N LEU A 140 19.88 4.77 -6.84
CA LEU A 140 20.21 5.89 -5.97
C LEU A 140 19.94 7.25 -6.62
N ASP A 141 20.16 7.35 -7.92
CA ASP A 141 19.83 8.56 -8.67
C ASP A 141 18.31 8.75 -8.73
N VAL A 142 17.55 7.65 -8.88
CA VAL A 142 16.08 7.67 -8.80
C VAL A 142 15.63 8.10 -7.40
N ALA A 143 16.16 7.50 -6.33
CA ALA A 143 15.81 7.87 -4.95
C ALA A 143 16.15 9.34 -4.64
N ALA A 144 17.28 9.85 -5.14
CA ALA A 144 17.66 11.26 -5.01
C ALA A 144 16.70 12.19 -5.78
N ALA A 145 16.23 11.76 -6.97
CA ALA A 145 15.24 12.50 -7.75
C ALA A 145 13.89 12.52 -7.05
N GLU A 146 13.41 11.37 -6.53
CA GLU A 146 12.18 11.29 -5.76
C GLU A 146 12.22 12.18 -4.52
N ALA A 147 13.36 12.22 -3.81
CA ALA A 147 13.57 13.16 -2.71
C ALA A 147 13.41 14.63 -3.16
N SER A 148 14.01 15.01 -4.29
CA SER A 148 13.88 16.35 -4.86
C SER A 148 12.44 16.66 -5.31
N PHE A 149 11.72 15.67 -5.79
CA PHE A 149 10.30 15.81 -6.13
C PHE A 149 9.45 16.07 -4.90
N LEU A 150 9.69 15.35 -3.80
CA LEU A 150 8.99 15.57 -2.53
C LEU A 150 9.31 16.95 -1.94
N GLU A 151 10.56 17.42 -2.01
CA GLU A 151 10.96 18.77 -1.63
C GLU A 151 10.16 19.82 -2.42
N ALA A 152 10.01 19.62 -3.73
CA ALA A 152 9.23 20.51 -4.58
C ALA A 152 7.73 20.53 -4.23
N VAL A 153 7.16 19.39 -3.85
CA VAL A 153 5.77 19.30 -3.36
C VAL A 153 5.64 20.05 -2.03
N ILE A 154 6.54 19.81 -1.07
CA ILE A 154 6.54 20.50 0.23
C ILE A 154 6.63 22.02 0.06
N ALA A 155 7.52 22.49 -0.82
CA ALA A 155 7.68 23.92 -1.08
C ALA A 155 6.43 24.57 -1.71
N ARG A 156 5.60 23.81 -2.43
CA ARG A 156 4.34 24.29 -3.01
C ARG A 156 3.18 24.31 -2.02
N HIS A 157 3.32 23.62 -0.89
CA HIS A 157 2.30 23.53 0.15
C HIS A 157 2.86 23.92 1.53
N PRO A 158 3.33 25.17 1.70
CA PRO A 158 3.96 25.61 2.96
C PRO A 158 2.97 25.61 4.14
N ASP A 159 1.67 25.78 3.86
CA ASP A 159 0.60 25.86 4.86
C ASP A 159 -0.14 24.52 5.03
N ALA A 160 0.36 23.42 4.45
CA ALA A 160 -0.27 22.13 4.59
C ALA A 160 -0.20 21.61 6.04
N GLU A 161 -1.27 20.97 6.49
CA GLU A 161 -1.42 20.41 7.85
C GLU A 161 -0.49 19.23 8.15
N GLY A 162 0.34 18.82 7.19
CA GLY A 162 1.33 17.73 7.36
C GLY A 162 2.24 17.55 6.16
N ARG A 163 3.24 16.69 6.32
CA ARG A 163 4.10 16.27 5.21
C ARG A 163 3.30 15.46 4.19
N PRO A 164 3.75 15.38 2.92
CA PRO A 164 3.07 14.58 1.91
C PRO A 164 2.82 13.13 2.36
N CYS A 165 1.63 12.62 2.06
CA CYS A 165 1.37 11.17 2.07
C CYS A 165 1.92 10.60 0.77
N VAL A 166 2.89 9.70 0.86
CA VAL A 166 3.53 9.08 -0.30
C VAL A 166 3.04 7.65 -0.44
N VAL A 167 2.45 7.34 -1.58
CA VAL A 167 1.92 6.02 -1.91
C VAL A 167 2.84 5.37 -2.92
N GLY A 168 3.47 4.28 -2.55
CA GLY A 168 4.32 3.49 -3.44
C GLY A 168 3.65 2.18 -3.82
N ASN A 169 3.28 2.04 -5.08
CA ASN A 169 2.62 0.86 -5.59
C ASN A 169 3.62 -0.23 -6.00
N CYS A 170 3.43 -1.48 -5.55
CA CYS A 170 4.28 -2.62 -5.92
C CYS A 170 5.78 -2.32 -5.67
N GLN A 171 6.63 -2.33 -6.71
CA GLN A 171 8.07 -2.01 -6.60
C GLN A 171 8.34 -0.59 -6.09
N ALA A 172 7.46 0.38 -6.37
CA ALA A 172 7.60 1.73 -5.84
C ALA A 172 7.46 1.78 -4.32
N GLY A 173 6.78 0.82 -3.68
CA GLY A 173 6.73 0.71 -2.23
C GLY A 173 8.13 0.60 -1.62
N TRP A 174 8.99 -0.23 -2.18
CA TRP A 174 10.40 -0.34 -1.74
C TRP A 174 11.19 0.93 -2.05
N ALA A 175 11.00 1.55 -3.22
CA ALA A 175 11.66 2.81 -3.55
C ALA A 175 11.29 3.91 -2.54
N VAL A 176 10.01 4.06 -2.22
CA VAL A 176 9.52 5.02 -1.22
C VAL A 176 10.11 4.72 0.17
N MET A 177 10.18 3.45 0.60
CA MET A 177 10.81 3.08 1.88
C MET A 177 12.30 3.41 1.91
N ILE A 178 13.03 3.21 0.81
CA ILE A 178 14.44 3.61 0.67
C ILE A 178 14.59 5.13 0.82
N VAL A 179 13.77 5.91 0.12
CA VAL A 179 13.79 7.38 0.23
C VAL A 179 13.45 7.82 1.66
N ALA A 180 12.44 7.20 2.29
CA ALA A 180 12.03 7.51 3.66
C ALA A 180 13.13 7.16 4.69
N ALA A 181 13.92 6.12 4.45
CA ALA A 181 15.06 5.76 5.29
C ALA A 181 16.27 6.70 5.08
N LEU A 182 16.53 7.12 3.84
CA LEU A 182 17.63 8.02 3.50
C LEU A 182 17.34 9.50 3.83
N ARG A 183 16.09 9.92 3.69
CA ARG A 183 15.60 11.30 3.83
C ARG A 183 14.36 11.36 4.73
N PRO A 184 14.47 10.89 5.99
CA PRO A 184 13.32 10.81 6.91
C PRO A 184 12.66 12.17 7.19
N GLU A 185 13.38 13.28 7.01
CA GLU A 185 12.85 14.64 7.18
C GLU A 185 11.80 15.03 6.13
N LEU A 186 11.77 14.38 5.00
CA LEU A 186 10.76 14.62 3.95
C LEU A 186 9.40 13.99 4.32
N PHE A 187 9.44 12.97 5.16
CA PHE A 187 8.25 12.20 5.55
C PHE A 187 7.71 12.59 6.94
N VAL A 188 8.48 12.73 7.98
CA VAL A 188 8.26 13.37 9.31
C VAL A 188 9.32 12.86 10.31
N GLY A 189 10.24 13.70 10.80
CA GLY A 189 11.01 13.58 12.05
C GLY A 189 12.25 12.68 12.12
N ASN A 190 13.27 13.25 12.70
CA ASN A 190 14.71 12.99 12.95
C ASN A 190 15.24 11.56 13.17
N ARG A 191 16.34 11.32 12.48
CA ARG A 191 17.64 10.59 12.53
C ARG A 191 17.88 9.41 13.46
N LEU A 192 18.48 8.37 12.82
CA LEU A 192 19.65 7.50 13.06
C LEU A 192 19.35 6.01 13.24
N ALA A 193 19.98 5.15 12.42
CA ALA A 193 20.93 4.13 12.80
C ALA A 193 21.17 3.03 11.74
N ALA A 194 22.26 2.32 11.88
CA ALA A 194 23.01 1.48 11.02
C ALA A 194 22.27 0.26 10.46
N GLY A 195 22.10 0.22 9.13
CA GLY A 195 21.76 -0.98 8.37
C GLY A 195 23.01 -1.56 7.67
N GLU A 196 23.05 -2.86 7.47
CA GLU A 196 24.12 -3.54 6.76
C GLU A 196 24.01 -3.39 5.24
N ILE A 197 22.84 -3.11 4.72
CA ILE A 197 22.64 -2.83 3.29
C ILE A 197 23.22 -1.46 2.99
N ARG A 198 24.30 -1.48 2.19
CA ARG A 198 24.96 -0.26 1.76
C ARG A 198 24.73 -0.04 0.27
N THR A 199 24.51 1.20 -0.07
CA THR A 199 24.49 1.68 -1.43
C THR A 199 25.91 1.66 -2.03
N ALA A 200 26.04 1.78 -3.34
CA ALA A 200 27.35 1.77 -4.02
C ALA A 200 28.30 2.88 -3.54
N ASP A 201 27.78 3.97 -2.96
CA ASP A 201 28.54 5.05 -2.36
C ASP A 201 28.80 4.86 -0.85
N GLY A 202 28.44 3.69 -0.29
CA GLY A 202 28.65 3.32 1.10
C GLY A 202 27.58 3.79 2.09
N THR A 203 26.50 4.48 1.63
CA THR A 203 25.41 4.91 2.51
C THR A 203 24.61 3.70 3.00
N ALA A 204 24.40 3.60 4.31
CA ALA A 204 23.58 2.55 4.91
C ALA A 204 22.08 2.85 4.73
N ILE A 205 21.32 1.84 4.35
CA ILE A 205 19.85 1.89 4.31
C ILE A 205 19.32 1.12 5.50
N ASP A 206 18.69 1.82 6.44
CA ASP A 206 18.05 1.21 7.61
C ASP A 206 16.58 1.63 7.69
N LEU A 207 15.67 0.69 7.47
CA LEU A 207 14.23 0.96 7.52
C LEU A 207 13.75 1.40 8.91
N ARG A 208 14.51 1.10 9.98
CA ARG A 208 14.24 1.60 11.34
C ARG A 208 14.46 3.11 11.47
N ALA A 209 15.12 3.74 10.50
CA ALA A 209 15.27 5.20 10.44
C ALA A 209 13.98 5.92 10.00
N ILE A 210 13.01 5.22 9.42
CA ILE A 210 11.73 5.78 8.99
C ILE A 210 10.95 6.25 10.22
N ARG A 211 10.45 7.49 10.19
CA ARG A 211 9.73 8.13 11.31
C ARG A 211 8.26 8.42 11.01
N SER A 212 7.88 8.42 9.74
CA SER A 212 6.46 8.46 9.35
C SER A 212 5.78 7.15 9.70
N PRO A 213 4.46 7.15 9.90
CA PRO A 213 3.72 5.91 9.87
C PRO A 213 3.96 5.18 8.55
N ILE A 214 4.14 3.87 8.64
CA ILE A 214 4.25 2.97 7.49
C ILE A 214 2.91 2.25 7.38
N VAL A 215 2.25 2.37 6.23
CA VAL A 215 1.01 1.64 5.95
C VAL A 215 1.31 0.58 4.90
N VAL A 216 1.03 -0.68 5.21
CA VAL A 216 1.22 -1.82 4.32
C VAL A 216 -0.13 -2.41 3.96
N PHE A 217 -0.49 -2.34 2.68
CA PHE A 217 -1.64 -3.05 2.15
C PHE A 217 -1.19 -4.32 1.43
N CYS A 218 -1.68 -5.46 1.86
CA CYS A 218 -1.39 -6.76 1.25
C CYS A 218 -2.67 -7.61 1.14
N SER A 219 -2.61 -8.71 0.42
CA SER A 219 -3.77 -9.58 0.20
C SER A 219 -3.38 -11.06 0.18
N LYS A 220 -4.23 -11.90 0.76
CA LYS A 220 -4.10 -13.36 0.68
C LYS A 220 -4.32 -13.91 -0.74
N GLY A 221 -5.04 -13.15 -1.59
CA GLY A 221 -5.23 -13.49 -3.01
C GLY A 221 -4.07 -13.06 -3.90
N ASP A 222 -3.07 -12.36 -3.37
CA ASP A 222 -1.89 -11.92 -4.10
C ASP A 222 -0.84 -13.04 -4.15
N ASN A 223 -0.62 -13.58 -5.33
CA ASN A 223 0.36 -14.63 -5.58
C ASN A 223 1.75 -14.10 -6.01
N ILE A 224 1.92 -12.77 -6.07
CA ILE A 224 3.19 -12.11 -6.41
C ILE A 224 3.84 -11.56 -5.14
N THR A 225 3.05 -10.89 -4.29
CA THR A 225 3.50 -10.33 -3.01
C THR A 225 2.50 -10.70 -1.91
N PRO A 226 2.48 -11.97 -1.48
CA PRO A 226 1.58 -12.43 -0.43
C PRO A 226 1.88 -11.73 0.91
N PRO A 227 0.98 -11.81 1.91
CA PRO A 227 1.12 -11.09 3.18
C PRO A 227 2.47 -11.31 3.89
N GLN A 228 2.99 -12.54 3.90
CA GLN A 228 4.28 -12.85 4.51
C GLN A 228 5.42 -12.09 3.82
N GLN A 229 5.46 -12.03 2.49
CA GLN A 229 6.49 -11.27 1.76
C GLN A 229 6.36 -9.76 1.99
N ALA A 230 5.13 -9.27 2.18
CA ALA A 230 4.88 -7.85 2.45
C ALA A 230 5.23 -7.44 3.89
N LEU A 231 5.20 -8.38 4.86
CA LEU A 231 5.27 -8.08 6.30
C LEU A 231 6.47 -8.69 7.03
N ASP A 232 7.16 -9.69 6.45
CA ASP A 232 8.27 -10.40 7.12
C ASP A 232 9.45 -9.51 7.47
N TRP A 233 9.65 -8.41 6.76
CA TRP A 233 10.68 -7.43 7.11
C TRP A 233 10.51 -6.91 8.55
N ILE A 234 9.29 -6.92 9.10
CA ILE A 234 9.01 -6.55 10.49
C ILE A 234 9.65 -7.57 11.43
N LEU A 235 9.52 -8.86 11.13
CA LEU A 235 10.09 -9.95 11.93
C LEU A 235 11.61 -10.00 11.87
N VAL A 236 12.22 -9.49 10.79
CA VAL A 236 13.67 -9.40 10.62
C VAL A 236 14.25 -8.22 11.39
N LEU A 237 13.54 -7.09 11.42
CA LEU A 237 14.03 -5.85 12.02
C LEU A 237 13.82 -5.76 13.53
N TYR A 238 12.77 -6.41 14.07
CA TYR A 238 12.36 -6.22 15.47
C TYR A 238 12.26 -7.55 16.21
N ASP A 239 12.74 -7.55 17.45
CA ASP A 239 12.68 -8.68 18.36
C ASP A 239 11.38 -8.70 19.17
N SER A 240 10.79 -7.51 19.36
CA SER A 240 9.59 -7.30 20.17
C SER A 240 8.83 -6.05 19.71
N GLU A 241 7.58 -5.92 20.14
CA GLU A 241 6.79 -4.70 19.97
C GLU A 241 7.44 -3.50 20.68
N ASP A 242 8.17 -3.75 21.77
CA ASP A 242 8.90 -2.71 22.49
C ASP A 242 10.07 -2.17 21.66
N ASP A 243 10.66 -2.98 20.79
CA ASP A 243 11.65 -2.50 19.83
C ASP A 243 11.02 -1.52 18.82
N ILE A 244 9.85 -1.85 18.28
CA ILE A 244 9.11 -0.95 17.38
C ILE A 244 8.85 0.39 18.07
N ARG A 245 8.42 0.35 19.36
CA ARG A 245 8.17 1.54 20.18
C ARG A 245 9.45 2.32 20.48
N ALA A 246 10.56 1.61 20.80
CA ALA A 246 11.86 2.23 21.08
C ALA A 246 12.43 2.96 19.86
N TRP A 247 12.25 2.38 18.67
CA TRP A 247 12.57 3.06 17.40
C TRP A 247 11.59 4.15 17.05
N GLY A 248 10.46 4.21 17.75
CA GLY A 248 9.42 5.22 17.58
C GLY A 248 8.68 5.07 16.26
N GLN A 249 8.56 3.88 15.74
CA GLN A 249 7.82 3.60 14.50
C GLN A 249 6.36 3.26 14.77
N THR A 250 5.50 3.71 13.89
CA THR A 250 4.10 3.31 13.79
C THR A 250 3.95 2.52 12.50
N ILE A 251 3.58 1.25 12.63
CA ILE A 251 3.37 0.36 11.49
C ILE A 251 1.91 -0.05 11.50
N VAL A 252 1.20 0.24 10.43
CA VAL A 252 -0.19 -0.15 10.22
C VAL A 252 -0.24 -1.08 9.01
N TYR A 253 -0.89 -2.22 9.12
CA TYR A 253 -1.11 -3.07 7.97
C TYR A 253 -2.59 -3.42 7.82
N THR A 254 -2.99 -3.79 6.62
CA THR A 254 -4.30 -4.37 6.34
C THR A 254 -4.14 -5.53 5.38
N VAL A 255 -4.92 -6.60 5.62
CA VAL A 255 -4.89 -7.81 4.82
C VAL A 255 -6.24 -8.00 4.15
N HIS A 256 -6.29 -7.90 2.82
CA HIS A 256 -7.49 -8.22 2.07
C HIS A 256 -7.58 -9.74 1.85
N GLU A 257 -8.79 -10.33 1.90
CA GLU A 257 -8.96 -11.78 1.89
C GLU A 257 -8.71 -12.43 0.52
N SER A 258 -8.97 -11.75 -0.60
CA SER A 258 -9.05 -12.44 -1.90
C SER A 258 -8.60 -11.67 -3.13
N VAL A 259 -8.28 -10.38 -3.00
CA VAL A 259 -7.92 -9.57 -4.17
C VAL A 259 -6.53 -9.99 -4.68
N GLY A 260 -6.40 -10.19 -6.00
CA GLY A 260 -5.11 -10.49 -6.62
C GLY A 260 -4.21 -9.25 -6.72
N HIS A 261 -2.93 -9.43 -7.02
CA HIS A 261 -1.89 -8.39 -7.03
C HIS A 261 -2.32 -7.09 -7.73
N LEU A 262 -2.72 -7.16 -8.98
CA LEU A 262 -3.19 -5.98 -9.70
C LEU A 262 -4.50 -5.43 -9.13
N GLY A 263 -5.34 -6.28 -8.54
CA GLY A 263 -6.60 -5.87 -7.96
C GLY A 263 -6.44 -4.87 -6.82
N ILE A 264 -5.33 -4.89 -6.08
CA ILE A 264 -5.00 -3.92 -5.03
C ILE A 264 -5.04 -2.48 -5.61
N PHE A 265 -4.49 -2.30 -6.82
CA PHE A 265 -4.34 -0.98 -7.44
C PHE A 265 -5.48 -0.64 -8.40
N VAL A 266 -6.15 -1.66 -8.98
CA VAL A 266 -7.06 -1.46 -10.10
C VAL A 266 -8.52 -1.80 -9.77
N SER A 267 -8.80 -2.45 -8.64
CA SER A 267 -10.17 -2.79 -8.26
C SER A 267 -10.94 -1.56 -7.79
N GLY A 268 -12.09 -1.29 -8.42
CA GLY A 268 -13.00 -0.26 -7.92
C GLY A 268 -13.62 -0.61 -6.57
N GLY A 269 -13.69 -1.89 -6.20
CA GLY A 269 -14.10 -2.34 -4.87
C GLY A 269 -13.10 -1.92 -3.80
N VAL A 270 -11.79 -2.17 -4.04
CA VAL A 270 -10.71 -1.75 -3.15
C VAL A 270 -10.63 -0.22 -3.07
N ALA A 271 -10.76 0.47 -4.20
CA ALA A 271 -10.73 1.94 -4.19
C ALA A 271 -11.85 2.55 -3.33
N ARG A 272 -13.08 2.02 -3.42
CA ARG A 272 -14.23 2.52 -2.65
C ARG A 272 -14.29 2.07 -1.19
N LYS A 273 -13.42 1.14 -0.79
CA LYS A 273 -13.34 0.64 0.58
C LYS A 273 -12.01 1.04 1.20
N GLU A 274 -10.96 0.30 0.89
CA GLU A 274 -9.69 0.46 1.56
C GLU A 274 -9.04 1.81 1.25
N HIS A 275 -8.92 2.21 -0.02
CA HIS A 275 -8.26 3.47 -0.36
C HIS A 275 -9.04 4.70 0.13
N ASP A 276 -10.36 4.66 0.04
CA ASP A 276 -11.23 5.76 0.52
C ASP A 276 -11.12 5.93 2.04
N GLU A 277 -11.16 4.82 2.79
CA GLU A 277 -11.04 4.85 4.24
C GLU A 277 -9.63 5.26 4.70
N PHE A 278 -8.56 4.80 4.00
CA PHE A 278 -7.20 5.25 4.32
C PHE A 278 -6.99 6.74 4.01
N ALA A 279 -7.48 7.24 2.88
CA ALA A 279 -7.37 8.65 2.54
C ALA A 279 -8.14 9.54 3.52
N SER A 280 -9.35 9.13 3.91
CA SER A 280 -10.20 9.87 4.85
C SER A 280 -9.64 9.85 6.28
N ASN A 281 -8.91 8.80 6.67
CA ASN A 281 -8.39 8.59 8.01
C ASN A 281 -6.87 8.78 8.14
N ILE A 282 -6.21 9.40 7.17
CA ILE A 282 -4.75 9.55 7.17
C ILE A 282 -4.23 10.32 8.39
N ASP A 283 -4.99 11.26 8.92
CA ASP A 283 -4.62 12.04 10.09
C ASP A 283 -4.77 11.25 11.39
N LEU A 284 -5.74 10.33 11.47
CA LEU A 284 -5.81 9.34 12.55
C LEU A 284 -4.55 8.48 12.56
N ILE A 285 -4.17 7.93 11.40
CA ILE A 285 -2.98 7.09 11.26
C ILE A 285 -1.71 7.88 11.66
N ASP A 286 -1.64 9.15 11.26
CA ASP A 286 -0.50 10.00 11.56
C ASP A 286 -0.33 10.28 13.07
N VAL A 287 -1.40 10.31 13.83
CA VAL A 287 -1.36 10.54 15.29
C VAL A 287 -1.27 9.26 16.12
N LEU A 288 -1.37 8.08 15.51
CA LEU A 288 -1.22 6.83 16.24
C LEU A 288 0.12 6.77 16.99
N PRO A 289 0.12 6.30 18.24
CA PRO A 289 1.34 6.06 18.98
C PRO A 289 2.26 5.05 18.28
N PRO A 290 3.57 5.02 18.59
CA PRO A 290 4.48 3.99 18.10
C PRO A 290 4.00 2.58 18.48
N GLY A 291 3.95 1.68 17.50
CA GLY A 291 3.50 0.31 17.66
C GLY A 291 3.15 -0.37 16.34
N LEU A 292 2.69 -1.62 16.45
CA LEU A 292 2.19 -2.42 15.33
C LEU A 292 0.66 -2.51 15.41
N TYR A 293 -0.01 -2.22 14.30
CA TYR A 293 -1.46 -2.17 14.23
C TYR A 293 -1.98 -2.85 12.96
N GLU A 294 -3.17 -3.42 13.07
CA GLU A 294 -3.96 -3.83 11.91
C GLU A 294 -5.13 -2.86 11.72
N ALA A 295 -5.28 -2.33 10.50
CA ALA A 295 -6.45 -1.55 10.12
C ALA A 295 -7.58 -2.50 9.74
N VAL A 296 -8.58 -2.60 10.60
CA VAL A 296 -9.78 -3.43 10.42
C VAL A 296 -10.93 -2.53 9.97
N LEU A 297 -11.52 -2.85 8.81
CA LEU A 297 -12.64 -2.12 8.23
C LEU A 297 -13.94 -2.90 8.43
N THR A 298 -14.89 -2.33 9.15
CA THR A 298 -16.22 -2.92 9.38
C THR A 298 -17.32 -2.07 8.73
N PRO A 299 -18.37 -2.67 8.13
CA PRO A 299 -19.47 -1.89 7.58
C PRO A 299 -20.12 -0.97 8.61
N LYS A 300 -20.42 0.27 8.23
CA LYS A 300 -21.01 1.29 9.11
C LYS A 300 -22.31 0.83 9.78
N GLY A 301 -23.15 0.05 9.08
CA GLY A 301 -24.39 -0.48 9.60
C GLY A 301 -24.22 -1.48 10.75
N GLU A 302 -23.12 -2.24 10.78
CA GLU A 302 -22.79 -3.20 11.85
C GLU A 302 -22.11 -2.53 13.03
N ALA A 303 -21.45 -1.41 12.82
CA ALA A 303 -20.73 -0.66 13.84
C ALA A 303 -21.62 0.20 14.76
N ALA A 304 -22.89 0.25 14.56
CA ALA A 304 -24.06 0.79 15.28
C ALA A 304 -23.91 2.05 16.17
N ALA A 305 -22.73 2.33 16.77
CA ALA A 305 -22.56 3.50 17.65
C ALA A 305 -22.06 4.72 16.87
N ASN A 306 -22.76 5.86 17.01
CA ASN A 306 -22.38 7.17 16.48
C ASN A 306 -21.99 7.18 14.98
N PRO A 307 -22.84 6.71 14.07
CA PRO A 307 -22.54 6.62 12.64
C PRO A 307 -22.31 7.99 11.97
N ASP A 308 -22.74 9.07 12.60
CA ASP A 308 -22.52 10.47 12.17
C ASP A 308 -21.07 10.94 12.35
N LEU A 309 -20.24 10.18 13.07
CA LEU A 309 -18.80 10.40 13.20
C LEU A 309 -17.97 9.66 12.14
N VAL A 310 -18.59 8.88 11.29
CA VAL A 310 -17.95 8.11 10.21
C VAL A 310 -18.18 8.81 8.88
N THR A 311 -17.11 9.13 8.18
CA THR A 311 -17.20 9.86 6.90
C THR A 311 -17.62 8.95 5.75
N GLY A 312 -17.11 7.72 5.70
CA GLY A 312 -17.35 6.74 4.65
C GLY A 312 -18.51 5.77 4.95
N GLU A 313 -18.50 4.64 4.26
CA GLU A 313 -19.42 3.53 4.44
C GLU A 313 -18.88 2.45 5.40
N TRP A 314 -17.62 2.55 5.76
CA TRP A 314 -16.91 1.64 6.65
C TRP A 314 -16.40 2.39 7.87
N VAL A 315 -16.13 1.66 8.93
CA VAL A 315 -15.51 2.17 10.15
C VAL A 315 -14.11 1.62 10.24
N MET A 316 -13.12 2.50 10.26
CA MET A 316 -11.72 2.12 10.46
C MET A 316 -11.37 2.02 11.94
N ARG A 317 -10.84 0.86 12.32
CA ARG A 317 -10.25 0.62 13.64
C ARG A 317 -8.81 0.15 13.47
N CYS A 318 -7.88 0.81 14.11
CA CYS A 318 -6.48 0.40 14.18
C CYS A 318 -6.29 -0.42 15.46
N GLU A 319 -6.27 -1.74 15.33
CA GLU A 319 -6.13 -2.69 16.43
C GLU A 319 -4.67 -3.02 16.68
N ALA A 320 -4.22 -2.89 17.92
CA ALA A 320 -2.83 -3.24 18.26
C ALA A 320 -2.59 -4.74 18.04
N ARG A 321 -1.49 -5.07 17.41
CA ARG A 321 -1.05 -6.42 17.07
C ARG A 321 0.34 -6.70 17.62
N THR A 322 0.69 -7.98 17.61
CA THR A 322 1.98 -8.50 18.05
C THR A 322 2.78 -9.09 16.88
N LEU A 323 4.06 -9.31 17.08
CA LEU A 323 4.86 -10.06 16.10
C LEU A 323 4.36 -11.50 15.91
N ALA A 324 3.68 -12.05 16.93
CA ALA A 324 3.05 -13.37 16.83
C ALA A 324 1.90 -13.37 15.81
N ASP A 325 1.13 -12.26 15.70
CA ASP A 325 0.07 -12.13 14.70
C ASP A 325 0.65 -12.14 13.28
N ILE A 326 1.80 -11.50 13.06
CA ILE A 326 2.49 -11.58 11.76
C ILE A 326 2.97 -13.01 11.46
N ARG A 327 3.56 -13.69 12.45
CA ARG A 327 3.99 -15.11 12.28
C ARG A 327 2.82 -16.03 11.98
N ALA A 328 1.64 -15.74 12.52
CA ALA A 328 0.43 -16.53 12.30
C ALA A 328 -0.10 -16.47 10.85
N LEU A 329 0.38 -15.52 10.03
CA LEU A 329 0.08 -15.49 8.59
C LEU A 329 0.70 -16.67 7.84
N GLY A 330 1.74 -17.31 8.40
CA GLY A 330 2.42 -18.48 7.85
C GLY A 330 3.40 -18.16 6.72
N GLY A 331 4.15 -19.16 6.24
CA GLY A 331 5.11 -19.03 5.16
C GLY A 331 6.31 -18.12 5.49
N ASN A 332 6.66 -18.03 6.76
CA ASN A 332 7.69 -17.10 7.26
C ASN A 332 8.56 -17.74 8.35
N ASP A 333 8.75 -19.04 8.29
CA ASP A 333 9.62 -19.74 9.21
C ASP A 333 11.10 -19.73 8.78
N LEU A 334 11.97 -20.23 9.64
CA LEU A 334 13.41 -20.24 9.38
C LEU A 334 13.81 -21.20 8.24
N ALA A 335 13.01 -22.23 7.98
CA ALA A 335 13.26 -23.16 6.89
C ALA A 335 13.00 -22.47 5.55
N ASP A 336 11.89 -21.75 5.42
CA ASP A 336 11.57 -20.94 4.25
C ASP A 336 12.68 -19.90 3.96
N GLU A 337 13.15 -19.20 5.00
CA GLU A 337 14.23 -18.21 4.84
C GLU A 337 15.53 -18.82 4.29
N ARG A 338 15.92 -20.00 4.77
CA ARG A 338 17.10 -20.72 4.28
C ARG A 338 16.98 -21.13 2.82
N GLU A 339 15.80 -21.55 2.41
CA GLU A 339 15.53 -21.91 1.03
C GLU A 339 15.63 -20.68 0.11
N PHE A 340 15.07 -19.55 0.52
CA PHE A 340 15.23 -18.29 -0.21
C PHE A 340 16.69 -17.80 -0.22
N GLU A 341 17.41 -17.93 0.89
CA GLU A 341 18.84 -17.62 0.94
C GLU A 341 19.65 -18.51 -0.02
N ALA A 342 19.31 -19.81 -0.09
CA ALA A 342 19.93 -20.73 -1.03
C ALA A 342 19.67 -20.30 -2.48
N ALA A 343 18.45 -19.92 -2.80
CA ALA A 343 18.09 -19.42 -4.12
C ALA A 343 18.86 -18.12 -4.47
N ALA A 344 18.97 -17.20 -3.51
CA ALA A 344 19.71 -15.94 -3.69
C ALA A 344 21.19 -16.19 -3.95
N ARG A 345 21.86 -16.99 -3.12
CA ARG A 345 23.29 -17.31 -3.29
C ARG A 345 23.58 -18.05 -4.59
N LEU A 346 22.71 -19.01 -4.98
CA LEU A 346 22.84 -19.68 -6.27
C LEU A 346 22.67 -18.70 -7.45
N SER A 347 21.73 -17.75 -7.31
CA SER A 347 21.54 -16.69 -8.31
C SER A 347 22.76 -15.79 -8.44
N GLU A 348 23.45 -15.45 -7.35
CA GLU A 348 24.71 -14.70 -7.37
C GLU A 348 25.82 -15.47 -8.11
N VAL A 349 25.96 -16.77 -7.84
CA VAL A 349 26.90 -17.65 -8.55
C VAL A 349 26.58 -17.66 -10.06
N ASN A 350 25.31 -17.85 -10.42
CA ASN A 350 24.87 -17.85 -11.82
C ASN A 350 25.15 -16.50 -12.48
N LEU A 351 24.92 -15.38 -11.78
CA LEU A 351 25.22 -14.04 -12.28
C LEU A 351 26.72 -13.84 -12.50
N ALA A 352 27.55 -14.33 -11.58
CA ALA A 352 29.00 -14.27 -11.73
C ALA A 352 29.47 -15.06 -12.96
N LEU A 353 28.96 -16.29 -13.15
CA LEU A 353 29.23 -17.11 -14.33
C LEU A 353 28.75 -16.44 -15.62
N TYR A 354 27.54 -15.90 -15.63
CA TYR A 354 27.02 -15.16 -16.77
C TYR A 354 27.92 -13.97 -17.13
N ARG A 355 28.33 -13.18 -16.14
CA ARG A 355 29.20 -12.01 -16.34
C ARG A 355 30.58 -12.41 -16.87
N ALA A 356 31.12 -13.54 -16.39
CA ALA A 356 32.45 -14.03 -16.81
C ALA A 356 32.43 -14.61 -18.21
N PHE A 357 31.41 -15.37 -18.60
CA PHE A 357 31.45 -16.17 -19.82
C PHE A 357 30.41 -15.76 -20.88
N ALA A 358 29.18 -15.52 -20.51
CA ALA A 358 28.11 -15.26 -21.47
C ALA A 358 27.95 -13.78 -21.83
N GLN A 359 28.06 -12.88 -20.87
CA GLN A 359 27.86 -11.45 -21.08
C GLN A 359 28.79 -10.84 -22.14
N PRO A 360 30.10 -11.15 -22.20
CA PRO A 360 30.98 -10.62 -23.25
C PRO A 360 30.51 -11.01 -24.66
N VAL A 361 30.04 -12.25 -24.83
CA VAL A 361 29.51 -12.75 -26.10
C VAL A 361 28.20 -12.05 -26.46
N VAL A 362 27.27 -11.97 -25.50
CA VAL A 362 25.99 -11.26 -25.71
C VAL A 362 26.23 -9.81 -26.10
N ARG A 363 27.13 -9.10 -25.40
CA ARG A 363 27.48 -7.70 -25.74
C ARG A 363 28.10 -7.54 -27.11
N ALA A 364 28.92 -8.49 -27.53
CA ALA A 364 29.55 -8.46 -28.85
C ALA A 364 28.53 -8.68 -29.99
N LEU A 365 27.48 -9.46 -29.74
CA LEU A 365 26.43 -9.77 -30.71
C LEU A 365 25.28 -8.79 -30.68
N ALA A 366 25.04 -8.13 -29.55
CA ALA A 366 23.93 -7.19 -29.40
C ALA A 366 24.17 -5.90 -30.19
N SER A 367 23.25 -5.58 -31.10
CA SER A 367 23.21 -4.28 -31.77
C SER A 367 21.82 -3.63 -31.54
N PRO A 368 21.70 -2.29 -31.65
CA PRO A 368 20.41 -1.62 -31.53
C PRO A 368 19.37 -2.16 -32.51
N GLN A 369 19.80 -2.49 -33.74
CA GLN A 369 18.93 -3.02 -34.78
C GLN A 369 18.43 -4.43 -34.43
N LEU A 370 19.30 -5.30 -33.93
CA LEU A 370 18.93 -6.65 -33.51
C LEU A 370 18.02 -6.60 -32.28
N ALA A 371 18.30 -5.72 -31.34
CA ALA A 371 17.46 -5.54 -30.15
C ALA A 371 16.06 -5.04 -30.54
N GLU A 372 15.96 -4.10 -31.48
CA GLU A 372 14.65 -3.62 -31.98
C GLU A 372 13.90 -4.71 -32.73
N ALA A 373 14.57 -5.45 -33.62
CA ALA A 373 13.96 -6.58 -34.31
C ALA A 373 13.45 -7.65 -33.33
N ALA A 374 14.24 -7.97 -32.29
CA ALA A 374 13.82 -8.92 -31.24
C ALA A 374 12.61 -8.42 -30.46
N ARG A 375 12.55 -7.11 -30.15
CA ARG A 375 11.37 -6.48 -29.52
C ARG A 375 10.12 -6.58 -30.39
N GLN A 376 10.24 -6.26 -31.69
CA GLN A 376 9.11 -6.32 -32.64
C GLN A 376 8.61 -7.74 -32.85
N MET A 377 9.51 -8.73 -32.83
CA MET A 377 9.17 -10.15 -33.00
C MET A 377 8.71 -10.82 -31.68
N HIS A 378 8.70 -10.10 -30.56
CA HIS A 378 8.22 -10.66 -29.29
C HIS A 378 6.75 -11.06 -29.41
N PRO A 379 6.34 -12.28 -28.98
CA PRO A 379 4.98 -12.79 -29.17
C PRO A 379 3.87 -11.84 -28.69
N LEU A 380 4.07 -11.18 -27.55
CA LEU A 380 3.09 -10.22 -27.01
C LEU A 380 3.01 -8.92 -27.81
N ARG A 381 4.05 -8.56 -28.55
CA ARG A 381 4.08 -7.36 -29.40
C ARG A 381 3.67 -7.65 -30.84
N LEU A 382 3.92 -8.88 -31.29
CA LEU A 382 3.67 -9.28 -32.67
C LEU A 382 2.23 -9.02 -33.12
N SER A 383 1.24 -9.19 -32.25
CA SER A 383 -0.17 -8.91 -32.57
C SER A 383 -0.42 -7.44 -32.88
N TYR A 384 0.27 -6.51 -32.22
CA TYR A 384 0.18 -5.07 -32.54
C TYR A 384 0.88 -4.73 -33.83
N GLU A 385 2.08 -5.26 -34.05
CA GLU A 385 2.84 -5.05 -35.30
C GLU A 385 2.12 -5.65 -36.52
N MET A 386 1.56 -6.85 -36.36
CA MET A 386 0.83 -7.53 -37.46
C MET A 386 -0.49 -6.85 -37.84
N LEU A 387 -1.16 -6.17 -36.93
CA LEU A 387 -2.48 -5.57 -37.16
C LEU A 387 -2.43 -4.04 -37.16
N GLY A 388 -1.26 -3.43 -37.00
CA GLY A 388 -1.03 -1.99 -37.03
C GLY A 388 -1.27 -1.35 -38.41
N ALA A 389 -1.12 -0.03 -38.46
CA ALA A 389 -1.39 0.77 -39.65
C ALA A 389 -0.53 0.39 -40.88
N ARG A 390 0.65 -0.21 -40.64
CA ARG A 390 1.56 -0.69 -41.70
C ARG A 390 1.06 -1.93 -42.44
N ASN A 391 0.07 -2.66 -41.85
CA ASN A 391 -0.48 -3.84 -42.50
C ASN A 391 -1.46 -3.44 -43.59
N PRO A 392 -1.24 -3.86 -44.85
CA PRO A 392 -2.12 -3.51 -46.00
C PRO A 392 -3.55 -4.03 -45.80
N TRP A 393 -3.77 -5.05 -45.00
CA TRP A 393 -5.09 -5.60 -44.68
C TRP A 393 -5.90 -4.76 -43.70
N SER A 394 -5.27 -3.81 -42.96
CA SER A 394 -5.95 -2.98 -41.95
C SER A 394 -7.17 -2.24 -42.47
N ALA A 395 -7.05 -1.60 -43.65
CA ALA A 395 -8.16 -0.89 -44.27
C ALA A 395 -9.30 -1.83 -44.70
N TRP A 396 -8.95 -3.03 -45.18
CA TRP A 396 -9.95 -4.03 -45.56
C TRP A 396 -10.69 -4.57 -44.33
N ILE A 397 -9.97 -4.87 -43.23
CA ILE A 397 -10.57 -5.30 -41.95
C ILE A 397 -11.56 -4.23 -41.46
N ALA A 398 -11.16 -2.97 -41.45
CA ALA A 398 -12.02 -1.86 -41.02
C ALA A 398 -13.30 -1.77 -41.88
N ALA A 399 -13.17 -1.81 -43.22
CA ALA A 399 -14.31 -1.77 -44.11
C ALA A 399 -15.24 -3.00 -43.99
N ALA A 400 -14.67 -4.18 -43.77
CA ALA A 400 -15.43 -5.41 -43.50
C ALA A 400 -16.19 -5.32 -42.18
N ALA A 401 -15.53 -4.82 -41.10
CA ALA A 401 -16.14 -4.65 -39.80
C ALA A 401 -17.31 -3.66 -39.81
N GLU A 402 -17.19 -2.55 -40.57
CA GLU A 402 -18.27 -1.58 -40.74
C GLU A 402 -19.50 -2.22 -41.39
N ARG A 403 -19.30 -3.01 -42.47
CA ARG A 403 -20.39 -3.76 -43.10
C ARG A 403 -21.05 -4.75 -42.13
N VAL A 404 -20.23 -5.46 -41.33
CA VAL A 404 -20.75 -6.40 -40.33
C VAL A 404 -21.56 -5.67 -39.26
N ARG A 405 -21.13 -4.48 -38.79
CA ARG A 405 -21.92 -3.69 -37.82
C ARG A 405 -23.28 -3.30 -38.36
N GLY A 406 -23.33 -2.90 -39.64
CA GLY A 406 -24.58 -2.55 -40.32
C GLY A 406 -25.50 -3.76 -40.60
N HIS A 407 -24.97 -4.98 -40.68
CA HIS A 407 -25.69 -6.19 -41.08
C HIS A 407 -25.33 -7.37 -40.20
N ARG A 408 -25.43 -7.20 -38.90
CA ARG A 408 -25.13 -8.23 -37.91
C ARG A 408 -26.21 -9.31 -37.91
N LEU A 409 -25.81 -10.56 -38.10
CA LEU A 409 -26.67 -11.76 -38.09
C LEU A 409 -26.17 -12.69 -36.96
N PRO A 410 -26.56 -12.46 -35.71
CA PRO A 410 -26.16 -13.33 -34.59
C PRO A 410 -26.86 -14.69 -34.74
N ALA A 411 -26.16 -15.75 -34.35
CA ALA A 411 -26.77 -17.08 -34.25
C ALA A 411 -27.76 -17.12 -33.06
N ASP A 412 -28.80 -17.94 -33.22
CA ASP A 412 -29.77 -18.18 -32.15
C ASP A 412 -29.04 -18.73 -30.92
N PRO A 413 -29.27 -18.22 -29.70
CA PRO A 413 -28.72 -18.78 -28.48
C PRO A 413 -29.00 -20.27 -28.29
N GLU A 414 -30.12 -20.79 -28.83
CA GLU A 414 -30.50 -22.22 -28.79
C GLU A 414 -29.83 -23.04 -29.90
N ASN A 415 -29.04 -22.43 -30.79
CA ASN A 415 -28.33 -23.14 -31.83
C ASN A 415 -27.38 -24.21 -31.22
N PRO A 416 -27.48 -25.49 -31.63
CA PRO A 416 -26.64 -26.54 -31.04
C PRO A 416 -25.14 -26.30 -31.16
N LEU A 417 -24.68 -25.60 -32.17
CA LEU A 417 -23.26 -25.26 -32.34
C LEU A 417 -22.82 -24.13 -31.39
N VAL A 418 -23.71 -23.21 -31.04
CA VAL A 418 -23.45 -22.21 -29.96
C VAL A 418 -23.32 -22.92 -28.62
N ALA A 419 -24.20 -23.87 -28.32
CA ALA A 419 -24.13 -24.70 -27.12
C ALA A 419 -22.81 -25.52 -27.09
N ALA A 420 -22.44 -26.14 -28.22
CA ALA A 420 -21.17 -26.88 -28.34
C ALA A 420 -19.95 -25.97 -28.15
N GLN A 421 -19.95 -24.76 -28.71
CA GLN A 421 -18.90 -23.75 -28.50
C GLN A 421 -18.80 -23.37 -27.02
N ALA A 422 -19.94 -23.12 -26.35
CA ALA A 422 -19.97 -22.78 -24.94
C ALA A 422 -19.43 -23.93 -24.06
N LEU A 423 -19.74 -25.17 -24.40
CA LEU A 423 -19.19 -26.38 -23.75
C LEU A 423 -17.68 -26.46 -23.96
N ALA A 424 -17.20 -26.32 -25.19
CA ALA A 424 -15.77 -26.34 -25.51
C ALA A 424 -15.02 -25.22 -24.76
N SER A 425 -15.58 -24.02 -24.71
CA SER A 425 -15.02 -22.90 -23.96
C SER A 425 -14.89 -23.20 -22.47
N ARG A 426 -15.94 -23.74 -21.84
CA ARG A 426 -15.88 -24.16 -20.43
C ARG A 426 -14.83 -25.24 -20.20
N THR A 427 -14.78 -26.27 -21.04
CA THR A 427 -13.78 -27.33 -20.94
C THR A 427 -12.35 -26.81 -21.05
N ILE A 428 -12.10 -25.84 -21.97
CA ILE A 428 -10.80 -25.17 -22.09
C ILE A 428 -10.47 -24.41 -20.81
N VAL A 429 -11.40 -23.61 -20.28
CA VAL A 429 -11.20 -22.84 -19.05
C VAL A 429 -10.91 -23.76 -17.86
N GLU A 430 -11.71 -24.81 -17.67
CA GLU A 430 -11.52 -25.81 -16.61
C GLU A 430 -10.17 -26.55 -16.74
N SER A 431 -9.78 -26.89 -17.96
CA SER A 431 -8.49 -27.53 -18.23
C SER A 431 -7.30 -26.63 -17.96
N LEU A 432 -7.40 -25.34 -18.34
CA LEU A 432 -6.37 -24.34 -18.04
C LEU A 432 -6.28 -24.07 -16.54
N GLU A 433 -7.40 -24.04 -15.83
CA GLU A 433 -7.41 -23.86 -14.38
C GLU A 433 -6.79 -25.09 -13.66
N ALA A 434 -7.13 -26.29 -14.08
CA ALA A 434 -6.50 -27.51 -13.56
C ALA A 434 -4.99 -27.53 -13.82
N TRP A 435 -4.58 -27.10 -15.01
CA TRP A 435 -3.17 -26.98 -15.38
C TRP A 435 -2.47 -25.92 -14.52
N ARG A 436 -3.09 -24.74 -14.31
CA ARG A 436 -2.55 -23.68 -13.44
C ARG A 436 -2.27 -24.22 -12.04
N VAL A 437 -3.28 -24.85 -11.42
CA VAL A 437 -3.13 -25.44 -10.07
C VAL A 437 -2.04 -26.51 -10.02
N ALA A 438 -1.96 -27.36 -11.06
CA ALA A 438 -0.92 -28.38 -11.12
C ALA A 438 0.49 -27.78 -11.26
N MET A 439 0.64 -26.74 -12.09
CA MET A 439 1.94 -26.06 -12.30
C MET A 439 2.38 -25.26 -11.09
N GLU A 440 1.45 -24.59 -10.38
CA GLU A 440 1.76 -23.90 -9.13
C GLU A 440 2.30 -24.88 -8.08
N ARG A 441 1.60 -26.00 -7.87
CA ARG A 441 2.07 -27.06 -6.94
C ARG A 441 3.43 -27.64 -7.34
N LEU A 442 3.62 -27.91 -8.64
CA LEU A 442 4.88 -28.43 -9.13
C LEU A 442 6.03 -27.43 -8.93
N ALA A 443 5.78 -26.15 -9.18
CA ALA A 443 6.78 -25.09 -8.98
C ALA A 443 7.18 -24.98 -7.50
N GLU A 444 6.20 -24.98 -6.59
CA GLU A 444 6.43 -24.95 -5.15
C GLU A 444 7.20 -26.19 -4.66
N GLN A 445 6.73 -27.38 -5.03
CA GLN A 445 7.41 -28.63 -4.69
C GLN A 445 8.84 -28.70 -5.25
N SER A 446 9.04 -28.19 -6.48
CA SER A 446 10.37 -28.15 -7.09
C SER A 446 11.30 -27.16 -6.37
N PHE A 447 10.75 -26.01 -5.93
CA PHE A 447 11.49 -25.03 -5.16
C PHE A 447 11.99 -25.65 -3.85
N HIS A 448 11.10 -26.23 -3.06
CA HIS A 448 11.46 -26.92 -1.81
C HIS A 448 12.41 -28.10 -2.04
N ALA A 449 12.18 -28.92 -3.06
CA ALA A 449 13.04 -30.06 -3.36
C ALA A 449 14.47 -29.65 -3.78
N ILE A 450 14.64 -28.51 -4.41
CA ILE A 450 15.95 -28.01 -4.84
C ILE A 450 16.61 -27.24 -3.69
N TYR A 451 15.97 -26.17 -3.21
CA TYR A 451 16.57 -25.22 -2.28
C TYR A 451 16.50 -25.67 -0.81
N GLY A 452 15.57 -26.55 -0.46
CA GLY A 452 15.51 -27.22 0.84
C GLY A 452 16.51 -28.37 1.00
N THR A 453 17.27 -28.75 -0.05
CA THR A 453 18.22 -29.84 0.04
C THR A 453 19.42 -29.48 0.93
N PRO A 454 19.67 -30.20 2.05
CA PRO A 454 20.76 -29.88 2.96
C PRO A 454 22.15 -29.83 2.30
N ALA A 455 22.37 -30.69 1.29
CA ALA A 455 23.64 -30.73 0.54
C ALA A 455 23.87 -29.44 -0.26
N LEU A 456 22.83 -28.88 -0.90
CA LEU A 456 22.93 -27.61 -1.62
C LEU A 456 23.12 -26.45 -0.65
N GLN A 457 22.36 -26.40 0.44
CA GLN A 457 22.49 -25.37 1.47
C GLN A 457 23.89 -25.34 2.07
N ALA A 458 24.45 -26.50 2.41
CA ALA A 458 25.82 -26.63 2.90
C ALA A 458 26.86 -26.19 1.85
N ALA A 459 26.69 -26.59 0.58
CA ALA A 459 27.58 -26.19 -0.51
C ALA A 459 27.58 -24.66 -0.76
N LEU A 460 26.44 -24.01 -0.50
CA LEU A 460 26.29 -22.55 -0.57
C LEU A 460 26.71 -21.83 0.72
N GLY A 461 27.15 -22.56 1.75
CA GLY A 461 27.62 -21.99 3.01
C GLY A 461 26.52 -21.44 3.89
N ILE A 462 25.30 -22.00 3.80
CA ILE A 462 24.19 -21.64 4.67
C ILE A 462 24.33 -22.38 5.99
N ASP A 463 24.21 -21.66 7.09
CA ASP A 463 24.22 -22.27 8.43
C ASP A 463 22.89 -22.96 8.74
N THR A 464 22.87 -24.28 8.57
CA THR A 464 21.70 -25.11 8.86
C THR A 464 21.60 -25.49 10.34
N ALA A 465 22.62 -25.20 11.15
CA ALA A 465 22.65 -25.51 12.58
C ALA A 465 22.06 -24.36 13.43
N SER A 466 22.06 -23.14 12.93
CA SER A 466 21.47 -22.00 13.64
C SER A 466 19.97 -22.19 13.81
N THR A 467 19.47 -21.97 15.01
CA THR A 467 18.03 -21.91 15.32
C THR A 467 17.50 -20.49 15.34
N GLU A 468 18.36 -19.52 15.08
CA GLU A 468 18.03 -18.10 15.09
C GLU A 468 18.06 -17.55 13.65
N ARG A 469 17.15 -16.61 13.37
CA ARG A 469 17.16 -15.85 12.11
C ARG A 469 18.44 -15.03 12.02
N PRO A 470 19.06 -14.92 10.82
CA PRO A 470 20.08 -13.91 10.58
C PRO A 470 19.45 -12.54 10.85
N ARG A 471 19.87 -11.88 11.91
CA ARG A 471 19.34 -10.56 12.27
C ARG A 471 20.32 -9.49 11.87
N GLN A 472 19.80 -8.33 11.49
CA GLN A 472 20.61 -7.12 11.48
C GLN A 472 21.21 -6.94 12.88
N ALA A 473 22.50 -6.59 12.92
CA ALA A 473 23.28 -6.49 14.15
C ALA A 473 22.45 -5.87 15.30
N ALA A 474 22.56 -6.51 16.46
CA ALA A 474 21.95 -6.07 17.70
C ALA A 474 22.05 -4.56 17.89
N ARG A 475 21.09 -3.98 18.62
CA ARG A 475 21.07 -2.55 18.98
C ARG A 475 22.49 -2.07 19.25
N SER A 476 22.92 -1.03 18.54
CA SER A 476 24.23 -0.46 18.84
C SER A 476 24.21 0.06 20.28
N LYS A 477 25.33 -0.06 21.00
CA LYS A 477 25.49 0.53 22.36
C LYS A 477 25.05 1.99 22.40
N LEU A 478 25.21 2.71 21.29
CA LEU A 478 24.73 4.08 21.15
C LEU A 478 23.20 4.16 21.17
N HIS A 479 22.51 3.23 20.49
CA HIS A 479 21.04 3.20 20.49
C HIS A 479 20.51 2.87 21.90
N GLU A 480 21.10 1.90 22.58
CA GLU A 480 20.75 1.56 23.96
C GLU A 480 20.90 2.78 24.90
N ALA A 481 22.03 3.47 24.81
CA ALA A 481 22.27 4.69 25.60
C ALA A 481 21.27 5.81 25.28
N LEU A 482 20.86 5.96 24.01
CA LEU A 482 19.84 6.92 23.60
C LEU A 482 18.45 6.55 24.15
N VAL A 483 18.08 5.27 24.14
CA VAL A 483 16.82 4.78 24.72
C VAL A 483 16.81 4.99 26.23
N GLU A 484 17.88 4.61 26.93
CA GLU A 484 18.01 4.84 28.38
C GLU A 484 17.90 6.33 28.74
N ARG A 485 18.61 7.18 28.02
CA ARG A 485 18.50 8.63 28.19
C ARG A 485 17.06 9.12 27.96
N ARG A 486 16.40 8.66 26.91
CA ARG A 486 15.01 9.05 26.61
C ARG A 486 14.03 8.58 27.69
N ILE A 487 14.22 7.38 28.23
CA ILE A 487 13.44 6.89 29.38
C ILE A 487 13.63 7.81 30.60
N ALA A 488 14.87 8.19 30.91
CA ALA A 488 15.15 9.10 32.02
C ALA A 488 14.51 10.49 31.82
N GLU A 489 14.58 11.04 30.59
CA GLU A 489 13.92 12.30 30.23
C GLU A 489 12.40 12.24 30.40
N LEU A 490 11.75 11.13 29.93
CA LEU A 490 10.32 10.93 30.06
C LEU A 490 9.89 10.80 31.53
N ARG A 491 10.63 10.05 32.35
CA ARG A 491 10.37 9.96 33.79
C ARG A 491 10.45 11.33 34.49
N ALA A 492 11.48 12.12 34.16
CA ALA A 492 11.66 13.46 34.72
C ALA A 492 10.60 14.49 34.22
N ALA A 493 9.92 14.19 33.12
CA ALA A 493 8.91 15.06 32.52
C ALA A 493 7.46 14.69 32.90
N MET A 494 7.23 13.62 33.65
CA MET A 494 5.88 13.09 33.93
C MET A 494 4.95 14.10 34.63
N THR A 495 5.50 15.02 35.43
CA THR A 495 4.75 16.06 36.14
C THR A 495 4.79 17.41 35.43
N ARG A 496 5.38 17.50 34.21
CA ARG A 496 5.45 18.74 33.43
C ARG A 496 4.24 18.85 32.51
N GLY A 497 3.72 20.08 32.38
CA GLY A 497 2.57 20.38 31.53
C GLY A 497 1.38 20.86 32.33
N GLY A 498 0.17 20.55 31.87
CA GLY A 498 -1.08 20.97 32.49
C GLY A 498 -2.24 20.08 32.06
N LEU A 499 -3.44 20.66 32.02
CA LEU A 499 -4.68 19.92 31.76
C LEU A 499 -4.67 19.17 30.43
N ARG A 500 -4.02 19.69 29.39
CA ARG A 500 -3.93 19.02 28.07
C ARG A 500 -3.17 17.71 28.15
N GLU A 501 -2.02 17.73 28.82
CA GLU A 501 -1.19 16.54 29.05
C GLU A 501 -1.94 15.51 29.90
N ALA A 502 -2.63 15.97 30.94
CA ALA A 502 -3.47 15.12 31.79
C ALA A 502 -4.59 14.42 31.00
N VAL A 503 -5.33 15.17 30.19
CA VAL A 503 -6.45 14.64 29.38
C VAL A 503 -5.94 13.68 28.31
N VAL A 504 -4.89 14.04 27.57
CA VAL A 504 -4.33 13.16 26.52
C VAL A 504 -3.78 11.87 27.14
N ARG A 505 -3.07 11.95 28.25
CA ARG A 505 -2.55 10.78 28.97
C ARG A 505 -3.67 9.86 29.44
N ALA A 506 -4.70 10.42 30.07
CA ALA A 506 -5.86 9.67 30.53
C ALA A 506 -6.64 9.03 29.37
N LEU A 507 -6.83 9.76 28.27
CA LEU A 507 -7.49 9.27 27.06
C LEU A 507 -6.73 8.08 26.47
N LEU A 508 -5.40 8.20 26.32
CA LEU A 508 -4.54 7.13 25.81
C LEU A 508 -4.60 5.90 26.73
N TRP A 509 -4.54 6.09 28.04
CA TRP A 509 -4.63 4.99 28.99
C TRP A 509 -5.96 4.24 28.90
N VAL A 510 -7.09 4.96 28.77
CA VAL A 510 -8.40 4.33 28.57
C VAL A 510 -8.44 3.60 27.22
N GLY A 511 -7.91 4.21 26.15
CA GLY A 511 -7.80 3.61 24.81
C GLY A 511 -6.96 2.34 24.78
N MET A 512 -5.84 2.30 25.50
CA MET A 512 -5.01 1.10 25.64
C MET A 512 -5.79 -0.09 26.23
N GLY A 513 -6.81 0.16 27.04
CA GLY A 513 -7.71 -0.89 27.56
C GLY A 513 -8.63 -1.50 26.50
N ARG A 514 -8.79 -0.86 25.37
CA ARG A 514 -9.55 -1.38 24.21
C ARG A 514 -8.66 -2.06 23.17
N ASN A 515 -7.36 -1.89 23.28
CA ASN A 515 -6.35 -2.37 22.34
C ASN A 515 -6.60 -1.89 20.89
N ALA A 516 -7.32 -0.78 20.72
CA ALA A 516 -7.68 -0.25 19.40
C ALA A 516 -7.85 1.28 19.46
N ALA A 517 -7.43 1.96 18.38
CA ALA A 517 -7.81 3.33 18.05
C ALA A 517 -8.87 3.31 16.96
N ASP A 518 -9.90 4.15 17.09
CA ASP A 518 -11.10 4.14 16.25
C ASP A 518 -11.30 5.52 15.64
N GLU A 519 -11.69 5.60 14.36
CA GLU A 519 -11.88 6.86 13.64
C GLU A 519 -12.93 7.77 14.31
N ARG A 520 -13.97 7.20 14.90
CA ARG A 520 -15.03 7.96 15.60
C ARG A 520 -14.49 8.69 16.81
N GLY A 521 -13.58 8.05 17.56
CA GLY A 521 -12.86 8.71 18.66
C GLY A 521 -12.01 9.87 18.16
N PHE A 522 -11.32 9.69 17.05
CA PHE A 522 -10.52 10.75 16.43
C PHE A 522 -11.39 11.89 15.87
N ALA A 523 -12.52 11.57 15.23
CA ALA A 523 -13.49 12.56 14.77
C ALA A 523 -14.09 13.36 15.95
N ALA A 524 -14.35 12.71 17.08
CA ALA A 524 -14.79 13.41 18.29
C ALA A 524 -13.72 14.36 18.84
N ILE A 525 -12.43 13.95 18.84
CA ILE A 525 -11.30 14.84 19.20
C ILE A 525 -11.24 16.05 18.26
N THR A 526 -11.37 15.82 16.96
CA THR A 526 -11.35 16.90 15.95
C THR A 526 -12.50 17.89 16.16
N ARG A 527 -13.72 17.40 16.40
CA ARG A 527 -14.89 18.26 16.73
C ARG A 527 -14.65 19.09 18.00
N LEU A 528 -14.10 18.47 19.06
CA LEU A 528 -13.74 19.20 20.28
C LEU A 528 -12.68 20.27 20.03
N ARG A 529 -11.65 19.94 19.25
CA ARG A 529 -10.61 20.89 18.86
C ARG A 529 -11.20 22.09 18.10
N ASP A 530 -12.12 21.82 17.19
CA ASP A 530 -12.77 22.86 16.38
C ASP A 530 -13.75 23.74 17.16
N ALA A 531 -14.36 23.21 18.22
CA ALA A 531 -15.23 23.95 19.11
C ALA A 531 -14.48 24.91 20.06
N HIS A 532 -13.17 24.67 20.33
CA HIS A 532 -12.40 25.44 21.30
C HIS A 532 -11.36 26.36 20.61
N PRO A 533 -11.48 27.70 20.67
CA PRO A 533 -10.53 28.62 20.01
C PRO A 533 -9.06 28.39 20.36
N ALA A 534 -8.75 28.06 21.60
CA ALA A 534 -7.38 27.81 22.06
C ALA A 534 -6.77 26.52 21.47
N SER A 535 -7.60 25.52 21.14
CA SER A 535 -7.12 24.27 20.52
C SER A 535 -6.89 24.40 19.02
N ARG A 536 -7.55 25.33 18.33
CA ARG A 536 -7.27 25.66 16.92
C ARG A 536 -5.85 26.20 16.71
N GLN A 537 -5.22 26.74 17.73
CA GLN A 537 -3.86 27.24 17.68
C GLN A 537 -2.79 26.14 17.77
N MET A 538 -3.18 24.89 18.12
CA MET A 538 -2.23 23.78 18.16
C MET A 538 -2.15 23.08 16.77
N PRO A 539 -1.03 23.19 16.06
CA PRO A 539 -0.82 22.45 14.81
C PRO A 539 -0.89 20.94 15.02
N LEU A 540 -1.31 20.19 13.99
CA LEU A 540 -1.41 18.72 14.04
C LEU A 540 -0.07 18.08 14.46
N ALA A 541 1.05 18.59 13.97
CA ALA A 541 2.39 18.12 14.34
C ALA A 541 2.67 18.26 15.86
N ALA A 542 2.22 19.35 16.49
CA ALA A 542 2.36 19.54 17.93
C ALA A 542 1.44 18.59 18.72
N PHE A 543 0.23 18.38 18.24
CA PHE A 543 -0.69 17.39 18.83
C PHE A 543 -0.14 15.97 18.74
N LYS A 544 0.40 15.58 17.57
CA LYS A 544 1.08 14.30 17.37
C LYS A 544 2.25 14.12 18.36
N ALA A 545 3.08 15.14 18.52
CA ALA A 545 4.19 15.10 19.46
C ALA A 545 3.71 14.90 20.90
N LEU A 546 2.64 15.58 21.29
CA LEU A 546 2.00 15.46 22.60
C LEU A 546 1.46 14.03 22.82
N VAL A 547 0.68 13.50 21.87
CA VAL A 547 0.15 12.12 21.95
C VAL A 547 1.28 11.11 22.11
N ARG A 548 2.32 11.21 21.30
CA ARG A 548 3.48 10.33 21.33
C ARG A 548 4.21 10.40 22.68
N GLU A 549 4.44 11.60 23.20
CA GLU A 549 5.13 11.79 24.48
C GLU A 549 4.32 11.19 25.64
N GLN A 550 3.02 11.49 25.73
CA GLN A 550 2.16 10.98 26.78
C GLN A 550 2.00 9.45 26.72
N PHE A 551 1.93 8.88 25.51
CA PHE A 551 1.91 7.43 25.31
C PHE A 551 3.21 6.77 25.80
N LEU A 552 4.37 7.32 25.41
CA LEU A 552 5.65 6.77 25.85
C LEU A 552 5.85 6.86 27.36
N MET A 553 5.32 7.90 28.02
CA MET A 553 5.31 7.97 29.49
C MET A 553 4.52 6.81 30.12
N LEU A 554 3.34 6.47 29.56
CA LEU A 554 2.55 5.33 30.01
C LEU A 554 3.25 3.98 29.78
N VAL A 555 3.97 3.83 28.66
CA VAL A 555 4.75 2.62 28.36
C VAL A 555 5.95 2.49 29.28
N VAL A 556 6.64 3.59 29.63
CA VAL A 556 7.83 3.59 30.49
C VAL A 556 7.50 3.30 31.95
N ASP A 557 6.40 3.87 32.45
CA ASP A 557 5.95 3.66 33.83
C ASP A 557 4.48 4.08 33.96
N GLU A 558 3.56 3.12 33.77
CA GLU A 558 2.12 3.37 33.77
C GLU A 558 1.65 4.00 35.09
N GLU A 559 2.08 3.43 36.22
CA GLU A 559 1.62 3.88 37.55
C GLU A 559 2.13 5.29 37.86
N ALA A 560 3.40 5.58 37.63
CA ALA A 560 3.96 6.91 37.84
C ALA A 560 3.32 7.95 36.90
N ALA A 561 3.06 7.58 35.63
CA ALA A 561 2.40 8.45 34.65
C ALA A 561 0.97 8.79 35.08
N LEU A 562 0.21 7.82 35.58
CA LEU A 562 -1.14 8.03 36.11
C LEU A 562 -1.12 8.84 37.40
N ALA A 563 -0.22 8.54 38.32
CA ALA A 563 -0.08 9.26 39.59
C ALA A 563 0.28 10.75 39.43
N ALA A 564 0.84 11.13 38.27
CA ALA A 564 1.13 12.52 37.93
C ALA A 564 -0.10 13.34 37.46
N ILE A 565 -1.23 12.68 37.04
CA ILE A 565 -2.42 13.37 36.52
C ILE A 565 -2.98 14.40 37.51
N PRO A 566 -3.12 14.15 38.81
CA PRO A 566 -3.62 15.16 39.75
C PRO A 566 -2.77 16.43 39.79
N ALA A 567 -1.45 16.32 39.69
CA ALA A 567 -0.54 17.46 39.67
C ALA A 567 -0.62 18.30 38.37
N LEU A 568 -1.08 17.69 37.28
CA LEU A 568 -1.29 18.34 35.97
C LEU A 568 -2.67 18.98 35.85
N SER A 569 -3.60 18.64 36.78
CA SER A 569 -4.99 19.08 36.74
C SER A 569 -5.14 20.47 37.37
N PRO A 570 -6.04 21.34 36.87
CA PRO A 570 -6.30 22.65 37.47
C PRO A 570 -6.93 22.51 38.84
N GLU A 571 -6.84 23.56 39.66
CA GLU A 571 -7.50 23.61 40.98
C GLU A 571 -9.03 23.65 40.85
N SER A 572 -9.56 24.27 39.80
CA SER A 572 -11.00 24.39 39.53
C SER A 572 -11.65 23.01 39.30
N LEU A 573 -12.65 22.69 40.14
CA LEU A 573 -13.41 21.47 40.02
C LEU A 573 -14.26 21.44 38.73
N ASP A 574 -14.75 22.61 38.30
CA ASP A 574 -15.56 22.70 37.08
C ASP A 574 -14.73 22.45 35.83
N ASP A 575 -13.48 22.93 35.78
CA ASP A 575 -12.56 22.67 34.68
C ASP A 575 -12.19 21.18 34.60
N ARG A 576 -11.95 20.54 35.76
CA ARG A 576 -11.68 19.10 35.84
C ARG A 576 -12.87 18.28 35.40
N ARG A 577 -14.10 18.69 35.77
CA ARG A 577 -15.36 18.05 35.36
C ARG A 577 -15.57 18.18 33.85
N ALA A 578 -15.40 19.38 33.30
CA ALA A 578 -15.53 19.64 31.87
C ALA A 578 -14.53 18.81 31.05
N ALA A 579 -13.26 18.72 31.51
CA ALA A 579 -12.23 17.90 30.89
C ALA A 579 -12.55 16.41 30.91
N PHE A 580 -13.04 15.89 32.05
CA PHE A 580 -13.46 14.48 32.17
C PHE A 580 -14.66 14.17 31.26
N GLU A 581 -15.67 15.05 31.19
CA GLU A 581 -16.81 14.87 30.30
C GLU A 581 -16.40 14.87 28.83
N ALA A 582 -15.49 15.75 28.42
CA ALA A 582 -14.93 15.78 27.07
C ALA A 582 -14.18 14.47 26.75
N LEU A 583 -13.32 14.00 27.67
CA LEU A 583 -12.62 12.72 27.55
C LEU A 583 -13.61 11.56 27.43
N ARG A 584 -14.62 11.50 28.30
CA ARG A 584 -15.66 10.48 28.27
C ARG A 584 -16.39 10.48 26.93
N GLY A 585 -16.78 11.64 26.42
CA GLY A 585 -17.43 11.77 25.12
C GLY A 585 -16.59 11.21 23.97
N VAL A 586 -15.27 11.46 23.97
CA VAL A 586 -14.35 10.89 22.98
C VAL A 586 -14.27 9.37 23.09
N VAL A 587 -14.14 8.85 24.31
CA VAL A 587 -14.06 7.40 24.52
C VAL A 587 -15.39 6.71 24.13
N GLU A 588 -16.52 7.26 24.51
CA GLU A 588 -17.85 6.71 24.21
C GLU A 588 -18.22 6.84 22.72
N ALA A 589 -17.55 7.72 21.96
CA ALA A 589 -17.77 7.87 20.52
C ALA A 589 -17.59 6.54 19.76
N SER A 590 -16.67 5.71 20.20
CA SER A 590 -16.37 4.39 19.62
C SER A 590 -17.17 3.24 20.25
N GLY A 591 -18.18 3.51 21.09
CA GLY A 591 -18.99 2.52 21.79
C GLY A 591 -18.70 2.46 23.30
N ALA A 592 -19.15 1.39 23.96
CA ALA A 592 -19.06 1.28 25.42
C ALA A 592 -17.61 1.40 25.95
N ALA A 593 -17.38 2.32 26.86
CA ALA A 593 -16.07 2.56 27.47
C ALA A 593 -15.77 1.52 28.56
N PRO A 594 -14.46 1.19 28.81
CA PRO A 594 -14.05 0.39 29.95
C PRO A 594 -14.40 1.11 31.27
N ALA A 595 -15.51 0.73 31.90
CA ALA A 595 -16.06 1.42 33.07
C ALA A 595 -15.06 1.53 34.24
N ASP A 596 -14.23 0.50 34.45
CA ASP A 596 -13.22 0.51 35.51
C ASP A 596 -12.14 1.56 35.28
N ARG A 597 -11.67 1.67 34.03
CA ARG A 597 -10.68 2.69 33.66
C ARG A 597 -11.25 4.09 33.74
N LEU A 598 -12.50 4.30 33.32
CA LEU A 598 -13.15 5.60 33.46
C LEU A 598 -13.33 5.98 34.94
N ARG A 599 -13.71 5.04 35.84
CA ARG A 599 -13.77 5.29 37.28
C ARG A 599 -12.42 5.69 37.86
N ARG A 600 -11.35 5.00 37.47
CA ARG A 600 -9.99 5.36 37.91
C ARG A 600 -9.57 6.75 37.43
N VAL A 601 -9.88 7.10 36.17
CA VAL A 601 -9.62 8.44 35.62
C VAL A 601 -10.42 9.50 36.37
N ALA A 602 -11.71 9.30 36.62
CA ALA A 602 -12.53 10.21 37.41
C ALA A 602 -11.90 10.48 38.79
N ALA A 603 -11.47 9.43 39.48
CA ALA A 603 -10.77 9.55 40.77
C ALA A 603 -9.46 10.35 40.67
N LEU A 604 -8.66 10.15 39.61
CA LEU A 604 -7.43 10.90 39.36
C LEU A 604 -7.69 12.39 39.10
N PHE A 605 -8.82 12.75 38.52
CA PHE A 605 -9.28 14.13 38.41
C PHE A 605 -9.95 14.67 39.68
N GLY A 606 -10.00 13.86 40.77
CA GLY A 606 -10.65 14.23 42.04
C GLY A 606 -12.18 14.35 41.93
N LEU A 607 -12.78 13.55 41.04
CA LEU A 607 -14.23 13.51 40.79
C LEU A 607 -14.85 12.25 41.43
N GLY A 608 -16.08 12.37 41.88
CA GLY A 608 -16.82 11.26 42.49
C GLY A 608 -17.27 10.20 41.48
N PRO A 609 -17.51 8.94 41.92
CA PRO A 609 -17.87 7.82 41.05
C PRO A 609 -19.26 7.98 40.40
N GLU A 610 -20.11 8.85 40.91
CA GLU A 610 -21.46 9.15 40.37
C GLU A 610 -21.41 9.70 38.93
N LEU A 611 -20.34 10.39 38.55
CA LEU A 611 -20.16 10.91 37.20
C LEU A 611 -19.97 9.82 36.14
N VAL A 612 -19.59 8.63 36.54
CA VAL A 612 -19.44 7.49 35.63
C VAL A 612 -20.75 6.72 35.44
N SER A 613 -21.68 6.82 36.40
CA SER A 613 -22.95 6.06 36.41
C SER A 613 -24.12 6.80 35.77
N SER A 614 -24.02 8.07 35.41
CA SER A 614 -25.17 8.97 35.16
C SER A 614 -25.71 9.02 33.72
N ARG A 615 -25.49 7.99 32.88
CA ARG A 615 -26.28 7.79 31.64
C ARG A 615 -26.90 6.40 31.58
N LYS A 616 -27.96 6.16 32.36
CA LYS A 616 -29.05 5.27 31.95
C LYS A 616 -30.18 6.15 31.42
N ALA A 617 -30.51 5.95 30.16
CA ALA A 617 -31.74 6.27 29.46
C ALA A 617 -32.18 7.76 29.42
N SER A 618 -32.02 8.43 28.32
CA SER A 618 -33.06 9.23 27.70
C SER A 618 -33.02 9.01 26.19
#